data_515b36d83dc8739596821effeba5614d
#
_entry.id   515b36d83dc8739596821effeba5614d
#
_cell.length_a   1.000
_cell.length_b   1.000
_cell.length_c   1.000
_cell.angle_alpha   90.00
_cell.angle_beta   90.00
_cell.angle_gamma   90.00
#
_symmetry.space_group_name_H-M   'P 1'
#
loop_
_entity.id
_entity.type
_entity.pdbx_description
1 polymer ?
#
loop_
_entity_poly.entity_id
_entity_poly.type
_entity_poly.pdbx_seq_one_letter_code
_entity_poly.pdbx_strand_id
1 'polypeptide(L)'
;GDSYEGINFGQEHALTYEAQVYSYSNEQANLGGDKSLSIRAGMVTQTSTVSPVIDTRKCSMIAIANDINGPDDISGEDGNNGTAASKYISRRVILDDGQDAEDLKVYLSNQIPAGCDVRVYGRFQNATDPSNFDDLDWIQLELAQAPIVSTGKSGFVEYQYTIPTANKNAGVLEYTAGSVTYSGYKNFAVKVIPTSTNSSVVPLVRELRAIALQV
;
A
#
# COMPACT_ATOMS: atom_id res chain seq x y z
N GLY A 1 -30.47 16.33 2.73
CA GLY A 1 -29.89 17.32 3.66
C GLY A 1 -28.40 17.11 3.68
N ASP A 2 -27.63 18.19 3.65
CA ASP A 2 -26.19 18.17 3.66
C ASP A 2 -25.69 17.48 4.92
N SER A 3 -24.93 16.41 4.77
CA SER A 3 -24.24 15.76 5.88
C SER A 3 -22.88 16.44 6.07
N TYR A 4 -22.55 16.82 7.31
CA TYR A 4 -21.25 17.36 7.66
C TYR A 4 -20.48 16.30 8.44
N GLU A 5 -19.25 16.05 8.04
CA GLU A 5 -18.33 15.22 8.81
C GLU A 5 -17.51 16.06 9.77
N GLY A 6 -17.31 15.55 10.99
CA GLY A 6 -16.57 16.27 12.02
C GLY A 6 -15.06 16.17 11.78
N ILE A 7 -14.40 17.30 11.67
CA ILE A 7 -12.93 17.39 11.70
C ILE A 7 -12.49 17.56 13.15
N ASN A 8 -11.60 16.68 13.61
CA ASN A 8 -11.13 16.69 14.99
C ASN A 8 -9.81 17.45 15.10
N PHE A 9 -9.85 18.62 15.73
CA PHE A 9 -8.64 19.38 16.03
C PHE A 9 -8.11 18.96 17.41
N GLY A 10 -6.83 18.60 17.49
CA GLY A 10 -6.17 18.31 18.77
C GLY A 10 -6.14 19.56 19.66
N GLN A 11 -6.33 19.39 20.95
CA GLN A 11 -6.34 20.51 21.94
C GLN A 11 -5.02 21.30 21.99
N GLU A 12 -3.93 20.67 21.60
CA GLU A 12 -2.58 21.24 21.61
C GLU A 12 -2.37 22.39 20.62
N HIS A 13 -3.30 22.56 19.70
CA HIS A 13 -3.13 23.47 18.57
C HIS A 13 -3.90 24.81 18.72
N ALA A 14 -4.62 24.96 19.80
CA ALA A 14 -5.45 26.16 20.05
C ALA A 14 -4.62 27.45 20.19
N LEU A 15 -3.31 27.36 20.40
CA LEU A 15 -2.45 28.50 20.72
C LEU A 15 -1.21 28.62 19.83
N THR A 16 -1.10 27.85 18.73
CA THR A 16 0.06 27.93 17.85
C THR A 16 -0.14 28.96 16.74
N TYR A 17 0.89 29.78 16.50
CA TYR A 17 0.92 30.77 15.42
C TYR A 17 1.37 30.19 14.08
N GLU A 18 1.80 28.96 14.07
CA GLU A 18 2.29 28.28 12.87
C GLU A 18 1.14 27.61 12.13
N ALA A 19 1.19 27.67 10.79
CA ALA A 19 0.28 26.92 9.95
C ALA A 19 0.50 25.44 10.16
N GLN A 20 -0.54 24.72 10.50
CA GLN A 20 -0.48 23.27 10.70
C GLN A 20 -1.30 22.57 9.62
N VAL A 21 -0.70 21.54 9.07
CA VAL A 21 -1.38 20.66 8.12
C VAL A 21 -1.86 19.43 8.89
N TYR A 22 -3.17 19.26 8.90
CA TYR A 22 -3.80 18.08 9.48
C TYR A 22 -4.16 17.13 8.35
N SER A 23 -3.73 15.91 8.47
CA SER A 23 -4.03 14.82 7.55
C SER A 23 -4.43 13.60 8.36
N TYR A 24 -5.70 13.48 8.67
CA TYR A 24 -6.27 12.39 9.45
C TYR A 24 -7.32 11.61 8.68
N SER A 25 -7.62 10.43 9.20
CA SER A 25 -8.61 9.55 8.61
C SER A 25 -10.04 10.13 8.55
N ASN A 26 -10.37 11.10 9.38
CA ASN A 26 -11.65 11.79 9.36
C ASN A 26 -11.74 12.93 8.35
N GLU A 27 -10.62 13.30 7.74
CA GLU A 27 -10.54 14.24 6.61
C GLU A 27 -10.88 13.57 5.28
N GLN A 28 -11.24 12.32 5.33
CA GLN A 28 -11.58 11.46 4.21
C GLN A 28 -13.00 11.67 3.72
N ALA A 29 -13.46 12.90 3.68
CA ALA A 29 -14.70 13.18 2.99
C ALA A 29 -14.55 12.74 1.53
N ASN A 30 -15.33 11.77 1.12
CA ASN A 30 -15.40 11.40 -0.28
C ASN A 30 -15.99 12.57 -1.06
N LEU A 31 -15.14 13.37 -1.67
CA LEU A 31 -15.55 14.54 -2.43
C LEU A 31 -16.30 14.19 -3.71
N GLY A 32 -16.46 12.90 -4.03
CA GLY A 32 -17.39 12.38 -5.03
C GLY A 32 -17.33 13.03 -6.43
N GLY A 33 -16.24 13.72 -6.76
CA GLY A 33 -16.13 14.52 -7.98
C GLY A 33 -16.74 15.90 -7.86
N ASP A 34 -17.28 16.30 -6.71
CA ASP A 34 -17.76 17.64 -6.46
C ASP A 34 -16.61 18.64 -6.45
N LYS A 35 -16.83 19.79 -7.08
CA LYS A 35 -15.79 20.82 -7.25
C LYS A 35 -15.83 21.89 -6.16
N SER A 36 -16.73 21.75 -5.17
CA SER A 36 -16.86 22.71 -4.08
C SER A 36 -17.21 21.99 -2.79
N LEU A 37 -16.78 22.57 -1.69
CA LEU A 37 -17.15 22.13 -0.37
C LEU A 37 -17.45 23.32 0.53
N SER A 38 -18.25 23.10 1.57
CA SER A 38 -18.55 24.06 2.60
C SER A 38 -18.01 23.61 3.94
N ILE A 39 -17.38 24.51 4.66
CA ILE A 39 -16.92 24.27 6.02
C ILE A 39 -17.90 24.95 7.00
N ARG A 40 -18.35 24.18 7.98
CA ARG A 40 -19.14 24.70 9.11
C ARG A 40 -18.34 24.57 10.39
N ALA A 41 -18.01 25.72 11.02
CA ALA A 41 -17.37 25.74 12.32
C ALA A 41 -18.42 25.97 13.41
N GLY A 42 -18.56 25.02 14.33
CA GLY A 42 -19.36 25.16 15.55
C GLY A 42 -18.49 25.64 16.69
N MET A 43 -18.75 26.83 17.22
CA MET A 43 -18.00 27.40 18.35
C MET A 43 -18.83 27.30 19.62
N VAL A 44 -18.28 26.71 20.66
CA VAL A 44 -18.95 26.54 21.96
C VAL A 44 -18.02 27.00 23.06
N THR A 45 -18.56 27.72 24.05
CA THR A 45 -17.85 28.08 25.28
C THR A 45 -18.67 27.69 26.51
N GLN A 46 -17.99 27.27 27.55
CA GLN A 46 -18.62 27.05 28.87
C GLN A 46 -18.51 28.25 29.78
N THR A 47 -17.80 29.29 29.35
CA THR A 47 -17.54 30.51 30.13
C THR A 47 -18.08 31.71 29.39
N SER A 48 -19.05 32.43 29.95
CA SER A 48 -19.72 33.55 29.28
C SER A 48 -18.80 34.73 28.95
N THR A 49 -17.63 34.81 29.57
CA THR A 49 -16.65 35.90 29.38
C THR A 49 -15.54 35.55 28.36
N VAL A 50 -15.51 34.32 27.84
CA VAL A 50 -14.49 33.86 26.88
C VAL A 50 -15.19 33.31 25.64
N SER A 51 -14.83 33.82 24.48
CA SER A 51 -15.35 33.35 23.21
C SER A 51 -14.22 32.74 22.36
N PRO A 52 -14.45 31.59 21.71
CA PRO A 52 -13.54 31.12 20.66
C PRO A 52 -13.44 32.13 19.52
N VAL A 53 -12.26 32.25 18.93
CA VAL A 53 -12.00 33.15 17.80
C VAL A 53 -11.39 32.35 16.65
N ILE A 54 -11.96 32.55 15.46
CA ILE A 54 -11.41 31.96 14.22
C ILE A 54 -10.97 33.11 13.31
N ASP A 55 -9.69 33.16 12.96
CA ASP A 55 -9.21 34.11 11.94
C ASP A 55 -9.42 33.50 10.55
N THR A 56 -10.52 33.83 9.93
CA THR A 56 -10.89 33.31 8.61
C THR A 56 -9.92 33.70 7.50
N ARG A 57 -9.09 34.73 7.71
CA ARG A 57 -8.06 35.13 6.73
C ARG A 57 -6.87 34.11 6.70
N LYS A 58 -6.72 33.30 7.74
CA LYS A 58 -5.71 32.25 7.85
C LYS A 58 -6.27 30.87 7.58
N CYS A 59 -7.58 30.76 7.38
CA CYS A 59 -8.19 29.48 7.03
C CYS A 59 -7.90 29.17 5.57
N SER A 60 -7.28 28.04 5.32
CA SER A 60 -7.11 27.48 3.99
C SER A 60 -7.39 25.98 4.05
N MET A 61 -7.82 25.44 2.94
CA MET A 61 -8.01 24.01 2.78
C MET A 61 -7.46 23.57 1.45
N ILE A 62 -6.80 22.45 1.50
CA ILE A 62 -6.27 21.76 0.32
C ILE A 62 -6.95 20.40 0.28
N ALA A 63 -7.72 20.14 -0.80
CA ALA A 63 -8.27 18.83 -1.08
C ALA A 63 -7.31 18.08 -2.01
N ILE A 64 -6.93 16.87 -1.61
CA ILE A 64 -6.05 15.98 -2.38
C ILE A 64 -6.78 14.67 -2.57
N ALA A 65 -6.85 14.18 -3.80
CA ALA A 65 -7.19 12.81 -4.13
C ALA A 65 -5.95 12.11 -4.69
N ASN A 66 -5.68 10.91 -4.20
CA ASN A 66 -4.58 10.09 -4.72
C ASN A 66 -5.11 9.20 -5.85
N ASP A 67 -4.27 8.98 -6.85
CA ASP A 67 -4.53 7.97 -7.87
C ASP A 67 -4.11 6.61 -7.31
N ILE A 68 -5.06 5.94 -6.66
CA ILE A 68 -4.86 4.66 -6.00
C ILE A 68 -5.93 3.67 -6.43
N ASN A 69 -5.55 2.40 -6.51
CA ASN A 69 -6.48 1.34 -6.88
C ASN A 69 -7.52 1.11 -5.78
N GLY A 70 -8.77 0.92 -6.16
CA GLY A 70 -9.76 0.26 -5.31
C GLY A 70 -9.41 -1.23 -5.14
N PRO A 71 -9.93 -1.88 -4.08
CA PRO A 71 -9.71 -3.33 -3.88
C PRO A 71 -10.19 -4.21 -5.03
N ASP A 72 -11.21 -3.76 -5.76
CA ASP A 72 -11.84 -4.48 -6.87
C ASP A 72 -11.24 -4.11 -8.25
N ASP A 73 -10.42 -3.05 -8.30
CA ASP A 73 -9.83 -2.55 -9.56
C ASP A 73 -8.56 -3.30 -9.99
N ILE A 74 -8.11 -4.28 -9.20
CA ILE A 74 -6.84 -4.98 -9.37
C ILE A 74 -7.05 -6.46 -9.75
N SER A 75 -7.81 -6.69 -10.79
CA SER A 75 -7.99 -8.04 -11.34
C SER A 75 -6.85 -8.46 -12.25
N GLY A 76 -6.56 -9.77 -12.30
CA GLY A 76 -5.57 -10.35 -13.21
C GLY A 76 -4.12 -9.94 -12.94
N GLU A 77 -3.81 -9.50 -11.73
CA GLU A 77 -2.45 -9.09 -11.36
C GLU A 77 -1.50 -10.26 -11.14
N ASP A 78 -2.00 -11.47 -11.07
CA ASP A 78 -1.26 -12.73 -11.17
C ASP A 78 -0.77 -13.02 -12.59
N GLY A 79 -1.45 -12.49 -13.62
CA GLY A 79 -1.01 -12.55 -15.02
C GLY A 79 -0.29 -11.30 -15.50
N ASN A 80 -0.04 -11.24 -16.81
CA ASN A 80 0.67 -10.11 -17.44
C ASN A 80 -0.19 -8.85 -17.64
N ASN A 81 -1.50 -8.99 -17.64
CA ASN A 81 -2.46 -7.94 -18.02
C ASN A 81 -3.24 -7.38 -16.81
N GLY A 82 -2.59 -7.25 -15.69
CA GLY A 82 -3.21 -6.70 -14.50
C GLY A 82 -3.68 -5.25 -14.66
N THR A 83 -4.82 -4.92 -14.04
CA THR A 83 -5.54 -3.65 -14.20
C THR A 83 -5.11 -2.55 -13.23
N ALA A 84 -4.23 -2.85 -12.26
CA ALA A 84 -3.76 -1.87 -11.30
C ALA A 84 -3.07 -0.69 -11.96
N ALA A 85 -3.57 0.53 -11.75
CA ALA A 85 -2.98 1.77 -12.22
C ALA A 85 -1.79 2.18 -11.36
N SER A 86 -1.94 2.08 -10.04
CA SER A 86 -0.88 2.36 -9.07
C SER A 86 -0.15 1.07 -8.70
N LYS A 87 1.08 0.91 -9.16
CA LYS A 87 1.93 -0.26 -8.84
C LYS A 87 3.40 0.10 -8.93
N TYR A 88 4.20 -0.54 -8.09
CA TYR A 88 5.64 -0.53 -8.16
C TYR A 88 6.14 -1.88 -8.67
N ILE A 89 7.04 -1.89 -9.63
CA ILE A 89 7.71 -3.10 -10.11
C ILE A 89 9.22 -2.88 -10.01
N SER A 90 9.91 -3.77 -9.31
CA SER A 90 11.36 -3.74 -9.21
C SER A 90 12.01 -4.06 -10.56
N ARG A 91 13.28 -3.74 -10.68
CA ARG A 91 14.10 -4.30 -11.76
C ARG A 91 14.21 -5.81 -11.58
N ARG A 92 14.41 -6.52 -12.70
CA ARG A 92 14.79 -7.94 -12.67
C ARG A 92 16.14 -8.07 -11.96
N VAL A 93 16.16 -8.92 -10.96
CA VAL A 93 17.39 -9.37 -10.27
C VAL A 93 17.83 -10.67 -10.92
N ILE A 94 19.11 -10.77 -11.23
CA ILE A 94 19.75 -11.97 -11.78
C ILE A 94 20.74 -12.45 -10.73
N LEU A 95 20.57 -13.67 -10.25
CA LEU A 95 21.49 -14.31 -9.33
C LEU A 95 22.72 -14.81 -10.08
N ASP A 96 23.87 -14.84 -9.43
CA ASP A 96 25.10 -15.33 -10.01
C ASP A 96 25.01 -16.83 -10.39
N ASP A 97 25.89 -17.26 -11.26
CA ASP A 97 25.95 -18.66 -11.67
C ASP A 97 26.22 -19.58 -10.48
N GLY A 98 25.38 -20.60 -10.34
CA GLY A 98 25.42 -21.54 -9.22
C GLY A 98 24.81 -21.02 -7.92
N GLN A 99 24.14 -19.85 -7.96
CA GLN A 99 23.42 -19.26 -6.83
C GLN A 99 21.91 -19.25 -7.06
N ASP A 100 21.38 -20.24 -7.75
CA ASP A 100 19.94 -20.38 -7.97
C ASP A 100 19.21 -20.50 -6.63
N ALA A 101 18.08 -19.83 -6.51
CA ALA A 101 17.31 -19.79 -5.29
C ALA A 101 16.02 -20.62 -5.39
N GLU A 102 15.50 -21.01 -4.26
CA GLU A 102 14.38 -21.93 -4.11
C GLU A 102 13.20 -21.31 -3.35
N ASP A 103 13.46 -20.30 -2.54
CA ASP A 103 12.44 -19.53 -1.81
C ASP A 103 12.74 -18.05 -1.85
N LEU A 104 11.70 -17.23 -1.63
CA LEU A 104 11.80 -15.76 -1.57
C LEU A 104 11.10 -15.24 -0.32
N LYS A 105 11.78 -14.37 0.41
CA LYS A 105 11.18 -13.55 1.44
C LYS A 105 11.28 -12.08 1.07
N VAL A 106 10.16 -11.38 1.13
CA VAL A 106 10.09 -9.95 0.89
C VAL A 106 9.67 -9.25 2.18
N TYR A 107 10.42 -8.24 2.57
CA TYR A 107 10.15 -7.41 3.72
C TYR A 107 9.80 -6.01 3.27
N LEU A 108 8.70 -5.49 3.77
CA LEU A 108 8.25 -4.12 3.55
C LEU A 108 7.97 -3.45 4.89
N SER A 109 8.47 -2.24 5.05
CA SER A 109 8.04 -1.39 6.15
C SER A 109 6.83 -0.57 5.69
N ASN A 110 5.65 -0.94 6.17
CA ASN A 110 4.37 -0.38 5.72
C ASN A 110 3.64 0.33 6.85
N GLN A 111 2.96 1.41 6.51
CA GLN A 111 1.87 1.96 7.30
C GLN A 111 0.58 1.71 6.52
N ILE A 112 -0.28 0.84 7.05
CA ILE A 112 -1.54 0.43 6.40
C ILE A 112 -2.71 0.92 7.25
N PRO A 113 -3.32 2.08 6.90
CA PRO A 113 -4.53 2.57 7.54
C PRO A 113 -5.72 1.63 7.34
N ALA A 114 -6.77 1.80 8.14
CA ALA A 114 -8.00 1.07 7.95
C ALA A 114 -8.59 1.32 6.55
N GLY A 115 -9.05 0.27 5.88
CA GLY A 115 -9.56 0.34 4.51
C GLY A 115 -8.49 0.32 3.41
N CYS A 116 -7.22 0.22 3.79
CA CYS A 116 -6.10 0.05 2.87
C CYS A 116 -5.54 -1.38 2.92
N ASP A 117 -4.87 -1.77 1.83
CA ASP A 117 -4.13 -3.03 1.74
C ASP A 117 -2.87 -2.84 0.88
N VAL A 118 -1.90 -3.74 1.02
CA VAL A 118 -0.69 -3.80 0.20
C VAL A 118 -0.49 -5.25 -0.24
N ARG A 119 -0.64 -5.49 -1.54
CA ARG A 119 -0.41 -6.80 -2.15
C ARG A 119 0.98 -6.87 -2.76
N VAL A 120 1.64 -8.00 -2.57
CA VAL A 120 3.01 -8.23 -3.06
C VAL A 120 3.00 -9.46 -3.95
N TYR A 121 3.73 -9.36 -5.06
CA TYR A 121 3.85 -10.45 -6.03
C TYR A 121 5.31 -10.67 -6.36
N GLY A 122 5.67 -11.92 -6.63
CA GLY A 122 6.97 -12.32 -7.19
C GLY A 122 6.81 -12.84 -8.60
N ARG A 123 7.73 -12.51 -9.50
CA ARG A 123 7.88 -13.14 -10.82
C ARG A 123 9.21 -13.86 -10.83
N PHE A 124 9.22 -15.07 -11.34
CA PHE A 124 10.36 -15.96 -11.23
C PHE A 124 10.70 -16.59 -12.58
N GLN A 125 11.98 -16.81 -12.83
CA GLN A 125 12.44 -17.54 -14.00
C GLN A 125 13.61 -18.44 -13.64
N ASN A 126 13.47 -19.70 -13.96
CA ASN A 126 14.54 -20.69 -13.83
C ASN A 126 15.62 -20.46 -14.92
N ALA A 127 16.85 -20.85 -14.62
CA ALA A 127 17.97 -20.73 -15.57
C ALA A 127 17.74 -21.45 -16.91
N THR A 128 16.92 -22.51 -16.90
CA THR A 128 16.63 -23.32 -18.10
C THR A 128 15.31 -22.98 -18.79
N ASP A 129 14.55 -22.02 -18.21
CA ASP A 129 13.29 -21.55 -18.81
C ASP A 129 13.59 -20.60 -20.00
N PRO A 130 13.24 -20.98 -21.24
CA PRO A 130 13.51 -20.18 -22.43
C PRO A 130 12.52 -19.04 -22.63
N SER A 131 11.49 -18.95 -21.79
CA SER A 131 10.45 -17.91 -21.89
C SER A 131 11.06 -16.52 -21.72
N ASN A 132 10.42 -15.51 -22.30
CA ASN A 132 10.78 -14.15 -21.97
C ASN A 132 10.34 -13.85 -20.53
N PHE A 133 11.23 -13.31 -19.71
CA PHE A 133 10.96 -13.01 -18.31
C PHE A 133 9.71 -12.15 -18.14
N ASP A 134 9.50 -11.17 -19.04
CA ASP A 134 8.39 -10.23 -18.91
C ASP A 134 7.03 -10.83 -19.28
N ASP A 135 7.01 -12.00 -19.91
CA ASP A 135 5.80 -12.74 -20.27
C ASP A 135 5.38 -13.78 -19.24
N LEU A 136 6.21 -14.01 -18.22
CA LEU A 136 5.88 -14.93 -17.13
C LEU A 136 4.86 -14.34 -16.18
N ASP A 137 4.03 -15.20 -15.61
CA ASP A 137 3.02 -14.84 -14.64
C ASP A 137 3.62 -14.40 -13.29
N TRP A 138 2.86 -13.60 -12.57
CA TRP A 138 3.18 -13.20 -11.22
C TRP A 138 2.53 -14.16 -10.23
N ILE A 139 3.25 -14.49 -9.17
CA ILE A 139 2.73 -15.26 -8.04
C ILE A 139 2.46 -14.26 -6.90
N GLN A 140 1.22 -14.18 -6.44
CA GLN A 140 0.91 -13.38 -5.26
C GLN A 140 1.58 -14.01 -4.04
N LEU A 141 2.39 -13.23 -3.33
CA LEU A 141 3.02 -13.65 -2.08
C LEU A 141 2.02 -13.51 -0.93
N GLU A 142 2.10 -14.40 0.03
CA GLU A 142 1.26 -14.37 1.22
C GLU A 142 2.01 -13.76 2.41
N LEU A 143 1.26 -13.14 3.32
CA LEU A 143 1.81 -12.65 4.58
C LEU A 143 2.23 -13.84 5.45
N ALA A 144 3.46 -13.81 5.95
CA ALA A 144 3.98 -14.84 6.84
C ALA A 144 3.35 -14.79 8.25
N GLN A 145 2.68 -13.68 8.59
CA GLN A 145 1.99 -13.48 9.86
C GLN A 145 0.74 -12.62 9.66
N ALA A 146 -0.19 -12.64 10.62
CA ALA A 146 -1.40 -11.85 10.56
C ALA A 146 -1.10 -10.36 10.33
N PRO A 147 -1.87 -9.67 9.48
CA PRO A 147 -1.65 -8.26 9.21
C PRO A 147 -1.88 -7.43 10.47
N ILE A 148 -0.98 -6.48 10.69
CA ILE A 148 -1.08 -5.51 11.78
C ILE A 148 -1.55 -4.19 11.17
N VAL A 149 -2.74 -3.73 11.58
CA VAL A 149 -3.24 -2.42 11.17
C VAL A 149 -2.54 -1.34 12.00
N SER A 150 -1.94 -0.38 11.33
CA SER A 150 -1.28 0.74 11.98
C SER A 150 -2.32 1.69 12.59
N THR A 151 -2.26 1.89 13.90
CA THR A 151 -3.23 2.70 14.65
C THR A 151 -2.75 4.12 14.97
N GLY A 152 -1.68 4.61 14.34
CA GLY A 152 -1.11 5.92 14.66
C GLY A 152 -0.33 6.57 13.53
N LYS A 153 -0.06 7.87 13.67
CA LYS A 153 0.64 8.71 12.69
C LYS A 153 2.06 8.24 12.30
N SER A 154 2.69 7.43 13.13
CA SER A 154 4.07 6.95 12.91
C SER A 154 4.16 5.42 12.82
N GLY A 155 3.05 4.76 12.60
CA GLY A 155 2.92 3.32 12.70
C GLY A 155 3.45 2.55 11.50
N PHE A 156 4.71 2.76 11.07
CA PHE A 156 5.35 1.83 10.16
C PHE A 156 5.67 0.53 10.89
N VAL A 157 5.23 -0.58 10.29
CA VAL A 157 5.45 -1.94 10.78
C VAL A 157 6.12 -2.73 9.67
N GLU A 158 7.06 -3.59 10.01
CA GLU A 158 7.68 -4.50 9.06
C GLU A 158 6.75 -5.69 8.80
N TYR A 159 6.44 -5.94 7.54
CA TYR A 159 5.66 -7.06 7.05
C TYR A 159 6.58 -7.99 6.27
N GLN A 160 6.42 -9.28 6.51
CA GLN A 160 7.13 -10.33 5.76
C GLN A 160 6.15 -11.04 4.84
N TYR A 161 6.49 -11.10 3.57
CA TYR A 161 5.77 -11.86 2.55
C TYR A 161 6.63 -13.04 2.09
N THR A 162 5.98 -14.16 1.77
CA THR A 162 6.63 -15.39 1.33
C THR A 162 5.87 -16.01 0.17
N ILE A 163 6.53 -16.87 -0.59
CA ILE A 163 5.88 -17.68 -1.62
C ILE A 163 4.83 -18.58 -0.96
N PRO A 164 3.59 -18.64 -1.47
CA PRO A 164 2.55 -19.49 -0.92
C PRO A 164 2.94 -20.96 -0.94
N THR A 165 2.49 -21.72 0.05
CA THR A 165 2.74 -23.16 0.13
C THR A 165 2.19 -23.89 -1.10
N ALA A 166 1.11 -23.41 -1.70
CA ALA A 166 0.51 -23.96 -2.92
C ALA A 166 1.45 -23.89 -4.15
N ASN A 167 2.42 -22.98 -4.13
CA ASN A 167 3.44 -22.83 -5.17
C ASN A 167 4.77 -23.44 -4.78
N LYS A 168 4.80 -24.35 -3.80
CA LYS A 168 6.01 -25.02 -3.34
C LYS A 168 5.85 -26.52 -3.32
N ASN A 169 6.93 -27.20 -3.68
CA ASN A 169 7.10 -28.64 -3.48
C ASN A 169 8.32 -28.90 -2.59
N ALA A 170 8.13 -29.56 -1.45
CA ALA A 170 9.16 -29.76 -0.44
C ALA A 170 9.92 -28.48 -0.01
N GLY A 171 9.24 -27.34 0.01
CA GLY A 171 9.82 -26.03 0.37
C GLY A 171 10.35 -25.22 -0.80
N VAL A 172 10.55 -25.83 -1.95
CA VAL A 172 11.11 -25.23 -3.17
C VAL A 172 9.99 -24.66 -4.03
N LEU A 173 10.16 -23.45 -4.54
CA LEU A 173 9.25 -22.85 -5.52
C LEU A 173 9.08 -23.75 -6.74
N GLU A 174 7.84 -24.00 -7.12
CA GLU A 174 7.48 -24.54 -8.44
C GLU A 174 6.54 -23.59 -9.18
N TYR A 175 6.80 -23.38 -10.46
CA TYR A 175 5.92 -22.64 -11.36
C TYR A 175 5.88 -23.30 -12.73
N THR A 176 4.83 -23.04 -13.50
CA THR A 176 4.66 -23.63 -14.83
C THR A 176 4.72 -22.52 -15.88
N ALA A 177 5.57 -22.69 -16.88
CA ALA A 177 5.60 -21.85 -18.07
C ALA A 177 5.34 -22.73 -19.32
N GLY A 178 4.29 -22.40 -20.05
CA GLY A 178 3.78 -23.26 -21.12
C GLY A 178 3.33 -24.63 -20.57
N SER A 179 4.02 -25.69 -20.99
CA SER A 179 3.72 -27.07 -20.54
C SER A 179 4.80 -27.65 -19.62
N VAL A 180 5.76 -26.85 -19.18
CA VAL A 180 6.90 -27.30 -18.37
C VAL A 180 6.80 -26.70 -16.97
N THR A 181 6.98 -27.56 -15.96
CA THR A 181 7.12 -27.13 -14.57
C THR A 181 8.60 -26.98 -14.23
N TYR A 182 8.93 -25.81 -13.69
CA TYR A 182 10.27 -25.47 -13.26
C TYR A 182 10.34 -25.41 -11.74
N SER A 183 11.47 -25.81 -11.20
CA SER A 183 11.75 -25.78 -9.76
C SER A 183 12.90 -24.81 -9.48
N GLY A 184 12.70 -23.91 -8.50
CA GLY A 184 13.64 -22.85 -8.20
C GLY A 184 13.73 -21.76 -9.27
N TYR A 185 14.58 -20.77 -9.06
CA TYR A 185 14.73 -19.62 -9.97
C TYR A 185 16.13 -19.02 -9.92
N LYS A 186 16.53 -18.43 -11.05
CA LYS A 186 17.75 -17.62 -11.21
C LYS A 186 17.44 -16.14 -11.33
N ASN A 187 16.28 -15.79 -11.90
CA ASN A 187 15.84 -14.43 -12.08
C ASN A 187 14.56 -14.20 -11.29
N PHE A 188 14.41 -13.02 -10.71
CA PHE A 188 13.17 -12.62 -10.07
C PHE A 188 12.93 -11.11 -10.14
N ALA A 189 11.68 -10.72 -9.95
CA ALA A 189 11.25 -9.34 -9.72
C ALA A 189 10.13 -9.32 -8.68
N VAL A 190 9.97 -8.19 -8.02
CA VAL A 190 8.91 -7.96 -7.02
C VAL A 190 7.97 -6.87 -7.53
N LYS A 191 6.68 -7.11 -7.42
CA LYS A 191 5.62 -6.12 -7.70
C LYS A 191 4.86 -5.83 -6.40
N VAL A 192 4.63 -4.55 -6.12
CA VAL A 192 3.88 -4.08 -4.94
C VAL A 192 2.70 -3.25 -5.43
N ILE A 193 1.51 -3.56 -4.96
CA ILE A 193 0.26 -2.90 -5.33
C ILE A 193 -0.43 -2.40 -4.08
N PRO A 194 -0.46 -1.07 -3.87
CA PRO A 194 -1.26 -0.47 -2.83
C PRO A 194 -2.72 -0.36 -3.27
N THR A 195 -3.65 -0.62 -2.35
CA THR A 195 -5.08 -0.41 -2.57
C THR A 195 -5.71 0.36 -1.44
N SER A 196 -6.80 1.07 -1.72
CA SER A 196 -7.60 1.75 -0.71
C SER A 196 -9.07 1.79 -1.12
N THR A 197 -9.94 1.70 -0.14
CA THR A 197 -11.39 1.96 -0.32
C THR A 197 -11.70 3.46 -0.40
N ASN A 198 -10.72 4.33 -0.17
CA ASN A 198 -10.87 5.77 -0.15
C ASN A 198 -9.62 6.47 -0.70
N SER A 199 -9.77 7.23 -1.77
CA SER A 199 -8.65 7.94 -2.44
C SER A 199 -7.97 9.01 -1.58
N SER A 200 -8.56 9.43 -0.47
CA SER A 200 -7.96 10.37 0.48
C SER A 200 -7.01 9.68 1.47
N VAL A 201 -7.08 8.36 1.59
CA VAL A 201 -6.26 7.56 2.51
C VAL A 201 -5.49 6.52 1.73
N VAL A 202 -4.18 6.55 1.86
CA VAL A 202 -3.32 5.64 1.13
C VAL A 202 -2.38 4.89 2.08
N PRO A 203 -2.04 3.64 1.78
CA PRO A 203 -0.97 2.98 2.50
C PRO A 203 0.37 3.60 2.10
N LEU A 204 1.29 3.68 3.03
CA LEU A 204 2.65 4.12 2.78
C LEU A 204 3.59 2.93 2.86
N VAL A 205 4.47 2.83 1.87
CA VAL A 205 5.46 1.74 1.75
C VAL A 205 6.85 2.33 1.70
N ARG A 206 7.78 1.76 2.48
CA ARG A 206 9.19 2.09 2.45
C ARG A 206 10.04 0.83 2.73
N GLU A 207 11.33 0.91 2.46
CA GLU A 207 12.33 -0.10 2.84
C GLU A 207 12.01 -1.50 2.31
N LEU A 208 11.85 -1.62 1.00
CA LEU A 208 11.70 -2.93 0.36
C LEU A 208 13.02 -3.69 0.42
N ARG A 209 12.98 -4.90 0.99
CA ARG A 209 14.07 -5.87 0.97
C ARG A 209 13.56 -7.20 0.44
N ALA A 210 14.29 -7.79 -0.49
CA ALA A 210 14.02 -9.13 -0.99
C ALA A 210 15.22 -10.03 -0.70
N ILE A 211 14.97 -11.21 -0.14
CA ILE A 211 16.00 -12.19 0.20
C ILE A 211 15.67 -13.48 -0.55
N ALA A 212 16.50 -13.79 -1.52
CA ALA A 212 16.50 -15.07 -2.23
C ALA A 212 17.19 -16.12 -1.34
N LEU A 213 16.55 -17.26 -1.17
CA LEU A 213 17.00 -18.32 -0.27
C LEU A 213 17.20 -19.61 -1.05
N GLN A 214 18.24 -20.32 -0.71
CA GLN A 214 18.46 -21.71 -1.05
C GLN A 214 18.01 -22.56 0.16
N VAL A 215 17.15 -23.56 -0.05
CA VAL A 215 16.50 -24.35 1.02
C VAL A 215 17.13 -25.74 1.11
#